data_b09ef8ad2ea4222eeacd423ce146a400
#
_entry.id   b09ef8ad2ea4222eeacd423ce146a400
#
_cell.length_a   1.000
_cell.length_b   1.000
_cell.length_c   1.000
_cell.angle_alpha   90.00
_cell.angle_beta   90.00
_cell.angle_gamma   90.00
#
_symmetry.space_group_name_H-M   'P 1'
#
loop_
_entity.id
_entity.type
_entity.pdbx_description
1 polymer ?
#
loop_
_entity_poly.entity_id
_entity_poly.type
_entity_poly.pdbx_seq_one_letter_code
_entity_poly.pdbx_strand_id
1 'polypeptide(L)'
;MNLLTRFLTPFRISRQAASMSWQLAEYSYPIGHDLTFSVEFIGGLIDQHVDNVQVTLVCQLDEVTGNLQPEQIDVLKVNIDKNFFIRAQQTLKKFYSIHLPKHAPMSNNICGYFLELKLNTATSTQQELTSAITIGPSEQMAVWFKLIEQLGFTQQAYWNQPLSNTSSKFPYQQKFRFRKKNFVASKSLDIIFRFEQFSDYLDVFVEAFIANQAQSANHTSHVFRFTIDKTDPACYQHKLLEQLEQSK
;
A
#
# COMPACT_ATOMS: atom_id res chain seq x y z
N MET A 1 -21.04 3.00 6.77
CA MET A 1 -21.82 2.01 6.01
C MET A 1 -20.89 0.85 5.68
N ASN A 2 -21.15 -0.34 6.26
CA ASN A 2 -20.19 -1.45 6.31
C ASN A 2 -19.89 -2.04 4.92
N LEU A 3 -18.66 -1.85 4.43
CA LEU A 3 -18.13 -2.44 3.18
C LEU A 3 -17.84 -3.95 3.25
N LEU A 4 -18.02 -4.58 4.41
CA LEU A 4 -17.66 -5.98 4.66
C LEU A 4 -18.66 -7.02 4.16
N THR A 5 -19.80 -6.65 3.55
CA THR A 5 -20.89 -7.59 3.26
C THR A 5 -21.06 -7.95 1.77
N ARG A 6 -20.16 -7.57 0.87
CA ARG A 6 -20.37 -7.74 -0.58
C ARG A 6 -19.60 -8.87 -1.28
N PHE A 7 -18.75 -9.63 -0.59
CA PHE A 7 -17.85 -10.59 -1.28
C PHE A 7 -17.97 -12.05 -0.86
N LEU A 8 -19.16 -12.50 -0.54
CA LEU A 8 -19.46 -13.94 -0.49
C LEU A 8 -20.39 -14.30 -1.66
N THR A 9 -19.86 -14.31 -2.88
CA THR A 9 -20.53 -15.01 -3.97
C THR A 9 -20.24 -16.49 -3.81
N PRO A 10 -21.27 -17.36 -3.57
CA PRO A 10 -21.06 -18.80 -3.60
C PRO A 10 -20.84 -19.22 -5.05
N PHE A 11 -19.59 -19.44 -5.44
CA PHE A 11 -19.27 -20.08 -6.71
C PHE A 11 -19.90 -21.49 -6.72
N ARG A 12 -20.68 -21.79 -7.75
CA ARG A 12 -21.07 -23.17 -8.07
C ARG A 12 -19.81 -23.91 -8.53
N ILE A 13 -19.09 -24.51 -7.59
CA ILE A 13 -17.94 -25.37 -7.87
C ILE A 13 -18.53 -26.65 -8.54
N SER A 14 -18.10 -26.91 -9.76
CA SER A 14 -18.33 -28.24 -10.35
C SER A 14 -17.67 -29.24 -9.40
N ARG A 15 -18.43 -30.25 -8.91
CA ARG A 15 -17.89 -31.30 -8.03
C ARG A 15 -16.72 -32.08 -8.64
N GLN A 16 -16.47 -31.93 -9.94
CA GLN A 16 -15.37 -32.57 -10.68
C GLN A 16 -14.05 -31.75 -10.58
N ALA A 17 -14.10 -30.44 -10.34
CA ALA A 17 -12.93 -29.58 -10.30
C ALA A 17 -12.31 -29.53 -8.91
N ALA A 18 -10.97 -29.34 -8.87
CA ALA A 18 -10.27 -29.01 -7.63
C ALA A 18 -10.77 -27.66 -7.11
N SER A 19 -10.78 -27.50 -5.82
CA SER A 19 -11.08 -26.23 -5.15
C SER A 19 -9.86 -25.74 -4.37
N MET A 20 -9.83 -24.43 -4.08
CA MET A 20 -8.82 -23.85 -3.23
C MET A 20 -9.44 -22.97 -2.14
N SER A 21 -8.76 -22.90 -1.04
CA SER A 21 -8.97 -21.92 0.02
C SER A 21 -7.62 -21.35 0.44
N TRP A 22 -7.60 -20.20 1.04
CA TRP A 22 -6.37 -19.63 1.57
C TRP A 22 -6.56 -19.02 2.95
N GLN A 23 -5.44 -18.86 3.65
CA GLN A 23 -5.38 -18.20 4.93
C GLN A 23 -4.19 -17.26 4.94
N LEU A 24 -4.44 -15.97 5.09
CA LEU A 24 -3.42 -14.96 5.31
C LEU A 24 -2.91 -15.09 6.74
N ALA A 25 -1.59 -14.90 6.95
CA ALA A 25 -1.01 -14.86 8.29
C ALA A 25 -1.47 -13.61 9.05
N GLU A 26 -1.59 -12.50 8.33
CA GLU A 26 -2.05 -11.20 8.84
C GLU A 26 -2.89 -10.50 7.77
N TYR A 27 -3.58 -9.43 8.15
CA TYR A 27 -4.33 -8.57 7.22
C TYR A 27 -3.74 -7.17 7.08
N SER A 28 -2.63 -6.89 7.79
CA SER A 28 -1.91 -5.62 7.72
C SER A 28 -0.42 -5.87 7.60
N TYR A 29 0.19 -5.29 6.57
CA TYR A 29 1.60 -5.49 6.23
C TYR A 29 2.28 -4.16 5.99
N PRO A 30 3.51 -3.95 6.49
CA PRO A 30 4.31 -2.78 6.15
C PRO A 30 4.75 -2.81 4.68
N ILE A 31 4.90 -1.65 4.07
CA ILE A 31 5.52 -1.50 2.73
C ILE A 31 6.91 -2.16 2.73
N GLY A 32 7.23 -2.92 1.68
CA GLY A 32 8.51 -3.57 1.50
C GLY A 32 8.75 -4.81 2.38
N HIS A 33 7.74 -5.28 3.11
CA HIS A 33 7.80 -6.53 3.88
C HIS A 33 7.20 -7.70 3.11
N ASP A 34 7.43 -8.90 3.62
CA ASP A 34 6.88 -10.12 3.05
C ASP A 34 5.46 -10.37 3.54
N LEU A 35 4.56 -10.59 2.61
CA LEU A 35 3.19 -11.05 2.84
C LEU A 35 3.19 -12.57 2.77
N THR A 36 2.85 -13.23 3.88
CA THR A 36 2.85 -14.70 4.00
C THR A 36 1.44 -15.26 4.11
N PHE A 37 1.19 -16.38 3.46
CA PHE A 37 -0.10 -17.05 3.47
C PHE A 37 0.04 -18.53 3.17
N SER A 38 -1.00 -19.31 3.49
CA SER A 38 -1.11 -20.70 3.07
C SER A 38 -2.29 -20.87 2.12
N VAL A 39 -2.14 -21.78 1.17
CA VAL A 39 -3.21 -22.23 0.27
C VAL A 39 -3.44 -23.69 0.47
N GLU A 40 -4.69 -24.07 0.65
CA GLU A 40 -5.15 -25.44 0.69
C GLU A 40 -5.89 -25.76 -0.61
N PHE A 41 -5.37 -26.74 -1.35
CA PHE A 41 -5.97 -27.28 -2.57
C PHE A 41 -6.68 -28.57 -2.23
N ILE A 42 -7.93 -28.70 -2.66
CA ILE A 42 -8.74 -29.91 -2.44
C ILE A 42 -9.08 -30.48 -3.83
N GLY A 43 -8.57 -31.66 -4.13
CA GLY A 43 -8.83 -32.36 -5.39
C GLY A 43 -10.30 -32.69 -5.57
N GLY A 44 -10.80 -32.58 -6.81
CA GLY A 44 -12.11 -32.99 -7.22
C GLY A 44 -12.24 -34.53 -7.36
N LEU A 45 -13.13 -34.97 -8.24
CA LEU A 45 -13.34 -36.41 -8.51
C LEU A 45 -12.28 -37.02 -9.42
N ILE A 46 -11.48 -36.23 -10.11
CA ILE A 46 -10.42 -36.65 -11.03
C ILE A 46 -9.12 -35.91 -10.71
N ASP A 47 -8.00 -36.53 -11.08
CA ASP A 47 -6.69 -35.89 -11.00
C ASP A 47 -6.66 -34.66 -11.92
N GLN A 48 -6.07 -33.56 -11.43
CA GLN A 48 -5.99 -32.33 -12.18
C GLN A 48 -4.57 -31.79 -12.23
N HIS A 49 -4.15 -31.39 -13.42
CA HIS A 49 -2.91 -30.65 -13.63
C HIS A 49 -3.16 -29.16 -13.37
N VAL A 50 -2.35 -28.56 -12.52
CA VAL A 50 -2.31 -27.13 -12.28
C VAL A 50 -1.21 -26.53 -13.13
N ASP A 51 -1.59 -25.65 -14.05
CA ASP A 51 -0.65 -24.94 -14.91
C ASP A 51 0.12 -23.86 -14.11
N ASN A 52 -0.61 -23.03 -13.37
CA ASN A 52 -0.03 -22.05 -12.46
C ASN A 52 -1.02 -21.62 -11.39
N VAL A 53 -0.44 -21.09 -10.33
CA VAL A 53 -1.12 -20.31 -9.27
C VAL A 53 -0.59 -18.89 -9.31
N GLN A 54 -1.46 -17.94 -9.59
CA GLN A 54 -1.10 -16.54 -9.74
C GLN A 54 -1.65 -15.72 -8.57
N VAL A 55 -0.81 -14.82 -8.04
CA VAL A 55 -1.21 -13.79 -7.07
C VAL A 55 -1.11 -12.43 -7.73
N THR A 56 -2.15 -11.63 -7.56
CA THR A 56 -2.16 -10.21 -7.95
C THR A 56 -2.46 -9.36 -6.73
N LEU A 57 -1.63 -8.36 -6.48
CA LEU A 57 -1.92 -7.28 -5.53
C LEU A 57 -2.53 -6.13 -6.30
N VAL A 58 -3.80 -5.86 -6.05
CA VAL A 58 -4.58 -4.80 -6.72
C VAL A 58 -4.73 -3.63 -5.76
N CYS A 59 -4.35 -2.44 -6.19
CA CYS A 59 -4.68 -1.18 -5.53
C CYS A 59 -5.97 -0.62 -6.13
N GLN A 60 -6.95 -0.34 -5.31
CA GLN A 60 -8.15 0.39 -5.70
C GLN A 60 -8.04 1.81 -5.20
N LEU A 61 -8.13 2.78 -6.12
CA LEU A 61 -8.17 4.20 -5.83
C LEU A 61 -9.61 4.70 -5.95
N ASP A 62 -10.17 5.19 -4.86
CA ASP A 62 -11.46 5.86 -4.86
C ASP A 62 -11.24 7.33 -5.22
N GLU A 63 -11.98 7.84 -6.23
CA GLU A 63 -11.93 9.22 -6.69
C GLU A 63 -10.54 9.78 -7.01
N VAL A 64 -10.00 9.44 -8.16
CA VAL A 64 -9.00 10.30 -8.80
C VAL A 64 -9.75 11.42 -9.51
N THR A 65 -9.50 12.66 -9.10
CA THR A 65 -10.10 13.92 -9.56
C THR A 65 -10.82 13.85 -10.92
N GLY A 66 -12.16 13.75 -10.88
CA GLY A 66 -13.01 13.85 -12.06
C GLY A 66 -13.55 12.54 -12.65
N ASN A 67 -13.09 11.37 -12.23
CA ASN A 67 -13.67 10.09 -12.62
C ASN A 67 -14.53 9.53 -11.48
N LEU A 68 -15.82 9.30 -11.79
CA LEU A 68 -16.80 8.74 -10.85
C LEU A 68 -16.64 7.25 -10.58
N GLN A 69 -15.66 6.57 -11.20
CA GLN A 69 -15.40 5.15 -10.98
C GLN A 69 -14.05 4.93 -10.34
N PRO A 70 -13.97 4.00 -9.36
CA PRO A 70 -12.70 3.60 -8.77
C PRO A 70 -11.75 3.07 -9.84
N GLU A 71 -10.50 3.50 -9.80
CA GLU A 71 -9.45 2.96 -10.64
C GLU A 71 -8.77 1.78 -9.96
N GLN A 72 -8.57 0.68 -10.70
CA GLN A 72 -7.85 -0.49 -10.21
C GLN A 72 -6.51 -0.60 -10.92
N ILE A 73 -5.44 -0.82 -10.14
CA ILE A 73 -4.06 -0.89 -10.61
C ILE A 73 -3.43 -2.17 -10.10
N ASP A 74 -2.93 -3.01 -10.99
CA ASP A 74 -2.11 -4.17 -10.65
C ASP A 74 -0.74 -3.69 -10.16
N VAL A 75 -0.52 -3.68 -8.85
CA VAL A 75 0.73 -3.24 -8.22
C VAL A 75 1.80 -4.32 -8.30
N LEU A 76 1.39 -5.57 -8.14
CA LEU A 76 2.23 -6.76 -8.24
C LEU A 76 1.43 -7.90 -8.85
N LYS A 77 2.06 -8.62 -9.79
CA LYS A 77 1.48 -9.84 -10.38
C LYS A 77 2.57 -10.89 -10.50
N VAL A 78 2.40 -12.04 -9.85
CA VAL A 78 3.41 -13.08 -9.77
C VAL A 78 2.78 -14.48 -9.80
N ASN A 79 3.43 -15.40 -10.51
CA ASN A 79 3.12 -16.82 -10.43
C ASN A 79 3.90 -17.39 -9.24
N ILE A 80 3.18 -17.85 -8.21
CA ILE A 80 3.78 -18.39 -6.97
C ILE A 80 4.03 -19.87 -7.04
N ASP A 81 3.36 -20.57 -7.95
CA ASP A 81 3.53 -22.00 -8.18
C ASP A 81 3.14 -22.38 -9.61
N LYS A 82 3.64 -23.52 -10.11
CA LYS A 82 3.39 -23.98 -11.47
C LYS A 82 3.64 -25.48 -11.63
N ASN A 83 2.97 -26.08 -12.62
CA ASN A 83 3.23 -27.43 -13.11
C ASN A 83 3.19 -28.50 -12.01
N PHE A 84 2.09 -28.62 -11.27
CA PHE A 84 1.91 -29.67 -10.29
C PHE A 84 0.55 -30.38 -10.44
N PHE A 85 0.43 -31.54 -9.83
CA PHE A 85 -0.83 -32.31 -9.84
C PHE A 85 -1.52 -32.22 -8.48
N ILE A 86 -2.84 -32.14 -8.52
CA ILE A 86 -3.73 -32.39 -7.39
C ILE A 86 -4.48 -33.69 -7.71
N ARG A 87 -4.21 -34.76 -6.93
CA ARG A 87 -4.89 -36.04 -7.12
C ARG A 87 -6.37 -35.94 -6.69
N ALA A 88 -7.18 -36.80 -7.23
CA ALA A 88 -8.58 -36.93 -6.84
C ALA A 88 -8.71 -37.02 -5.31
N GLN A 89 -9.56 -36.21 -4.71
CA GLN A 89 -9.83 -36.16 -3.27
C GLN A 89 -8.60 -35.88 -2.37
N GLN A 90 -7.46 -35.52 -2.95
CA GLN A 90 -6.28 -35.11 -2.20
C GLN A 90 -6.47 -33.73 -1.59
N THR A 91 -6.05 -33.57 -0.32
CA THR A 91 -5.83 -32.24 0.28
C THR A 91 -4.34 -31.95 0.28
N LEU A 92 -3.96 -30.83 -0.32
CA LEU A 92 -2.57 -30.36 -0.42
C LEU A 92 -2.46 -28.95 0.13
N LYS A 93 -1.73 -28.75 1.23
CA LYS A 93 -1.48 -27.43 1.82
C LYS A 93 -0.06 -26.97 1.48
N LYS A 94 0.04 -25.75 0.96
CA LYS A 94 1.32 -25.11 0.63
C LYS A 94 1.40 -23.73 1.27
N PHE A 95 2.64 -23.28 1.59
CA PHE A 95 2.93 -21.99 2.18
C PHE A 95 3.69 -21.14 1.17
N TYR A 96 3.31 -19.85 1.12
CA TYR A 96 3.87 -18.90 0.16
C TYR A 96 4.24 -17.60 0.85
N SER A 97 5.19 -16.90 0.25
CA SER A 97 5.58 -15.55 0.61
C SER A 97 5.75 -14.72 -0.65
N ILE A 98 5.24 -13.50 -0.64
CA ILE A 98 5.46 -12.51 -1.70
C ILE A 98 5.98 -11.22 -1.08
N HIS A 99 6.97 -10.60 -1.73
CA HIS A 99 7.54 -9.35 -1.27
C HIS A 99 6.69 -8.16 -1.75
N LEU A 100 6.21 -7.33 -0.82
CA LEU A 100 5.43 -6.13 -1.15
C LEU A 100 6.32 -5.06 -1.78
N PRO A 101 5.87 -4.40 -2.86
CA PRO A 101 6.66 -3.38 -3.52
C PRO A 101 6.88 -2.16 -2.61
N LYS A 102 8.13 -1.66 -2.55
CA LYS A 102 8.50 -0.48 -1.75
C LYS A 102 7.88 0.83 -2.24
N HIS A 103 7.40 0.86 -3.49
CA HIS A 103 6.76 2.02 -4.10
C HIS A 103 5.22 1.99 -4.01
N ALA A 104 4.64 0.96 -3.39
CA ALA A 104 3.20 0.90 -3.19
C ALA A 104 2.76 2.02 -2.24
N PRO A 105 1.66 2.74 -2.51
CA PRO A 105 1.11 3.70 -1.57
C PRO A 105 0.59 2.99 -0.32
N MET A 106 0.53 3.71 0.81
CA MET A 106 -0.12 3.20 2.02
C MET A 106 -1.64 3.19 1.85
N SER A 107 -2.28 2.20 2.46
CA SER A 107 -3.74 2.15 2.56
C SER A 107 -4.28 3.33 3.34
N ASN A 108 -5.40 3.85 2.87
CA ASN A 108 -6.15 4.90 3.53
C ASN A 108 -7.61 4.89 3.02
N ASN A 109 -8.42 5.90 3.34
CA ASN A 109 -9.84 5.95 2.91
C ASN A 109 -10.04 6.17 1.40
N ILE A 110 -9.00 6.49 0.63
CA ILE A 110 -9.04 6.64 -0.83
C ILE A 110 -8.13 5.64 -1.57
N CYS A 111 -7.44 4.77 -0.85
CA CYS A 111 -6.52 3.79 -1.41
C CYS A 111 -6.67 2.47 -0.63
N GLY A 112 -7.40 1.53 -1.20
CA GLY A 112 -7.60 0.19 -0.66
C GLY A 112 -6.77 -0.85 -1.42
N TYR A 113 -6.52 -2.00 -0.79
CA TYR A 113 -5.81 -3.10 -1.41
C TYR A 113 -6.58 -4.40 -1.34
N PHE A 114 -6.50 -5.15 -2.42
CA PHE A 114 -7.01 -6.51 -2.53
C PHE A 114 -5.90 -7.43 -2.99
N LEU A 115 -5.80 -8.57 -2.35
CA LEU A 115 -4.99 -9.67 -2.81
C LEU A 115 -5.88 -10.67 -3.52
N GLU A 116 -5.59 -10.97 -4.78
CA GLU A 116 -6.30 -11.92 -5.60
C GLU A 116 -5.44 -13.16 -5.83
N LEU A 117 -6.01 -14.34 -5.64
CA LEU A 117 -5.40 -15.63 -5.93
C LEU A 117 -6.17 -16.32 -7.04
N LYS A 118 -5.48 -16.67 -8.13
CA LYS A 118 -6.06 -17.34 -9.30
C LYS A 118 -5.43 -18.72 -9.50
N LEU A 119 -6.26 -19.74 -9.62
CA LEU A 119 -5.84 -21.10 -9.95
C LEU A 119 -6.17 -21.36 -11.41
N ASN A 120 -5.17 -21.65 -12.23
CA ASN A 120 -5.31 -22.02 -13.63
C ASN A 120 -5.02 -23.50 -13.80
N THR A 121 -6.00 -24.24 -14.36
CA THR A 121 -5.90 -25.67 -14.68
C THR A 121 -6.26 -25.91 -16.13
N ALA A 122 -5.69 -26.93 -16.76
CA ALA A 122 -5.93 -27.25 -18.16
C ALA A 122 -7.40 -27.60 -18.50
N THR A 123 -8.19 -27.98 -17.51
CA THR A 123 -9.52 -28.63 -17.73
C THR A 123 -10.68 -27.91 -17.06
N SER A 124 -10.47 -26.90 -16.25
CA SER A 124 -11.55 -26.29 -15.47
C SER A 124 -11.59 -24.76 -15.55
N THR A 125 -12.75 -24.24 -15.22
CA THR A 125 -12.97 -22.80 -14.98
C THR A 125 -11.98 -22.29 -13.96
N GLN A 126 -11.32 -21.20 -14.27
CA GLN A 126 -10.47 -20.42 -13.38
C GLN A 126 -11.17 -20.16 -12.04
N GLN A 127 -10.52 -20.57 -10.95
CA GLN A 127 -10.96 -20.20 -9.61
C GLN A 127 -10.23 -18.95 -9.16
N GLU A 128 -10.95 -18.07 -8.50
CA GLU A 128 -10.43 -16.82 -8.00
C GLU A 128 -10.88 -16.60 -6.54
N LEU A 129 -9.94 -16.22 -5.68
CA LEU A 129 -10.20 -15.81 -4.31
C LEU A 129 -9.66 -14.39 -4.12
N THR A 130 -10.41 -13.58 -3.38
CA THR A 130 -10.02 -12.20 -3.10
C THR A 130 -10.11 -11.92 -1.61
N SER A 131 -9.12 -11.22 -1.07
CA SER A 131 -9.12 -10.72 0.31
C SER A 131 -8.65 -9.28 0.36
N ALA A 132 -9.35 -8.45 1.12
CA ALA A 132 -8.88 -7.12 1.44
C ALA A 132 -7.72 -7.20 2.43
N ILE A 133 -6.70 -6.38 2.18
CA ILE A 133 -5.54 -6.22 3.08
C ILE A 133 -5.26 -4.74 3.31
N THR A 134 -4.49 -4.45 4.34
CA THR A 134 -4.00 -3.09 4.63
C THR A 134 -2.49 -3.04 4.43
N ILE A 135 -2.01 -2.03 3.69
CA ILE A 135 -0.59 -1.74 3.55
C ILE A 135 -0.26 -0.53 4.41
N GLY A 136 0.51 -0.75 5.46
CA GLY A 136 0.96 0.27 6.40
C GLY A 136 2.31 0.89 6.03
N PRO A 137 2.77 1.87 6.80
CA PRO A 137 4.07 2.49 6.61
C PRO A 137 5.21 1.49 6.84
N SER A 138 6.33 1.67 6.12
CA SER A 138 7.59 1.02 6.47
C SER A 138 8.11 1.50 7.83
N GLU A 139 9.11 0.81 8.40
CA GLU A 139 9.72 1.24 9.67
C GLU A 139 10.23 2.69 9.60
N GLN A 140 10.92 3.06 8.51
CA GLN A 140 11.44 4.39 8.32
C GLN A 140 10.33 5.44 8.14
N MET A 141 9.25 5.11 7.44
CA MET A 141 8.07 5.99 7.34
C MET A 141 7.42 6.20 8.71
N ALA A 142 7.33 5.14 9.52
CA ALA A 142 6.81 5.24 10.89
C ALA A 142 7.68 6.15 11.76
N VAL A 143 9.01 6.10 11.60
CA VAL A 143 9.95 7.05 12.25
C VAL A 143 9.63 8.49 11.86
N TRP A 144 9.42 8.77 10.56
CA TRP A 144 9.05 10.11 10.10
C TRP A 144 7.74 10.60 10.70
N PHE A 145 6.68 9.78 10.63
CA PHE A 145 5.39 10.15 11.19
C PHE A 145 5.47 10.45 12.69
N LYS A 146 6.16 9.58 13.44
CA LYS A 146 6.39 9.79 14.87
C LYS A 146 7.19 11.07 15.16
N LEU A 147 8.21 11.36 14.35
CA LEU A 147 9.04 12.56 14.49
C LEU A 147 8.21 13.84 14.31
N ILE A 148 7.42 13.94 13.24
CA ILE A 148 6.59 15.13 13.00
C ILE A 148 5.47 15.28 14.01
N GLU A 149 4.89 14.17 14.50
CA GLU A 149 3.90 14.17 15.57
C GLU A 149 4.49 14.68 16.90
N GLN A 150 5.70 14.20 17.27
CA GLN A 150 6.44 14.69 18.44
C GLN A 150 6.77 16.19 18.36
N LEU A 151 6.97 16.71 17.16
CA LEU A 151 7.15 18.13 16.91
C LEU A 151 5.84 18.94 16.94
N GLY A 152 4.70 18.31 17.20
CA GLY A 152 3.40 18.93 17.33
C GLY A 152 2.68 19.21 16.00
N PHE A 153 3.06 18.52 14.94
CA PHE A 153 2.29 18.54 13.69
C PHE A 153 1.10 17.60 13.75
N THR A 154 -0.01 18.01 13.15
CA THR A 154 -1.22 17.22 12.99
C THR A 154 -1.56 17.04 11.52
N GLN A 155 -1.94 15.84 11.13
CA GLN A 155 -2.34 15.55 9.75
C GLN A 155 -3.58 16.35 9.36
N GLN A 156 -3.55 16.96 8.18
CA GLN A 156 -4.65 17.74 7.62
C GLN A 156 -5.29 17.05 6.42
N ALA A 157 -4.44 16.53 5.53
CA ALA A 157 -4.88 15.90 4.30
C ALA A 157 -3.83 14.90 3.79
N TYR A 158 -4.26 14.02 2.91
CA TYR A 158 -3.42 13.23 2.03
C TYR A 158 -4.14 13.04 0.69
N TRP A 159 -3.38 12.83 -0.37
CA TRP A 159 -3.92 12.59 -1.72
C TRP A 159 -2.92 11.84 -2.57
N ASN A 160 -3.42 11.22 -3.65
CA ASN A 160 -2.60 10.59 -4.67
C ASN A 160 -2.49 11.55 -5.86
N GLN A 161 -1.28 12.02 -6.13
CA GLN A 161 -1.01 12.91 -7.26
C GLN A 161 -0.57 12.08 -8.47
N PRO A 162 -1.22 12.23 -9.65
CA PRO A 162 -0.75 11.60 -10.87
C PRO A 162 0.70 11.99 -11.20
N LEU A 163 1.50 11.02 -11.62
CA LEU A 163 2.85 11.26 -12.12
C LEU A 163 2.79 11.51 -13.62
N SER A 164 3.38 12.62 -14.06
CA SER A 164 3.48 12.97 -15.49
C SER A 164 4.48 12.08 -16.24
N ASN A 165 5.34 11.34 -15.53
CA ASN A 165 6.36 10.48 -16.13
C ASN A 165 5.99 9.01 -15.95
N THR A 166 5.75 8.31 -17.07
CA THR A 166 5.24 6.92 -17.12
C THR A 166 6.27 5.84 -16.82
N SER A 167 7.50 6.20 -16.44
CA SER A 167 8.54 5.22 -16.08
C SER A 167 8.35 4.59 -14.69
N SER A 168 7.47 5.14 -13.86
CA SER A 168 7.13 4.58 -12.57
C SER A 168 6.17 3.39 -12.73
N LYS A 169 6.42 2.30 -12.02
CA LYS A 169 5.51 1.13 -11.97
C LYS A 169 4.15 1.47 -11.35
N PHE A 170 4.09 2.53 -10.57
CA PHE A 170 2.85 3.06 -10.00
C PHE A 170 2.63 4.49 -10.51
N PRO A 171 1.49 4.78 -11.15
CA PRO A 171 1.27 6.05 -11.85
C PRO A 171 0.96 7.25 -10.94
N TYR A 172 0.90 7.03 -9.64
CA TYR A 172 0.58 8.05 -8.65
C TYR A 172 1.66 8.15 -7.58
N GLN A 173 1.77 9.33 -6.98
CA GLN A 173 2.60 9.61 -5.83
C GLN A 173 1.73 10.07 -4.66
N GLN A 174 1.85 9.36 -3.54
CA GLN A 174 1.12 9.72 -2.33
C GLN A 174 1.78 10.92 -1.64
N LYS A 175 0.99 11.94 -1.33
CA LYS A 175 1.40 13.15 -0.62
C LYS A 175 0.59 13.32 0.67
N PHE A 176 1.23 13.93 1.65
CA PHE A 176 0.69 14.17 2.98
C PHE A 176 0.87 15.63 3.35
N ARG A 177 -0.18 16.24 3.92
CA ARG A 177 -0.13 17.59 4.49
C ARG A 177 -0.32 17.53 5.99
N PHE A 178 0.61 18.14 6.70
CA PHE A 178 0.57 18.28 8.15
C PHE A 178 0.70 19.75 8.53
N ARG A 179 0.10 20.11 9.67
CA ARG A 179 0.08 21.49 10.19
C ARG A 179 0.51 21.53 11.64
N LYS A 180 1.41 22.46 11.96
CA LYS A 180 1.74 22.87 13.32
C LYS A 180 1.17 24.27 13.57
N LYS A 181 0.23 24.38 14.52
CA LYS A 181 -0.35 25.67 14.95
C LYS A 181 0.63 26.44 15.83
N ASN A 182 0.51 27.78 15.85
CA ASN A 182 1.28 28.67 16.71
C ASN A 182 2.81 28.50 16.58
N PHE A 183 3.29 28.29 15.36
CA PHE A 183 4.72 28.07 15.11
C PHE A 183 5.53 29.36 15.31
N VAL A 184 5.12 30.50 14.70
CA VAL A 184 5.75 31.81 14.85
C VAL A 184 4.66 32.89 14.85
N ALA A 185 4.63 33.75 15.87
CA ALA A 185 3.73 34.91 15.95
C ALA A 185 2.26 34.57 15.63
N SER A 186 1.75 33.48 16.22
CA SER A 186 0.39 32.93 15.99
C SER A 186 0.11 32.40 14.57
N LYS A 187 1.12 32.34 13.71
CA LYS A 187 1.02 31.72 12.39
C LYS A 187 1.20 30.20 12.47
N SER A 188 0.58 29.48 11.55
CA SER A 188 0.77 28.02 11.42
C SER A 188 1.88 27.72 10.40
N LEU A 189 2.60 26.63 10.63
CA LEU A 189 3.51 26.04 9.65
C LEU A 189 2.84 24.81 9.04
N ASP A 190 2.72 24.81 7.73
CA ASP A 190 2.28 23.65 6.96
C ASP A 190 3.51 22.98 6.33
N ILE A 191 3.50 21.66 6.33
CA ILE A 191 4.43 20.85 5.56
C ILE A 191 3.64 19.93 4.63
N ILE A 192 4.09 19.85 3.38
CA ILE A 192 3.63 18.83 2.42
C ILE A 192 4.83 17.95 2.14
N PHE A 193 4.66 16.64 2.21
CA PHE A 193 5.75 15.73 1.94
C PHE A 193 5.32 14.49 1.17
N ARG A 194 6.31 13.83 0.56
CA ARG A 194 6.24 12.54 -0.11
C ARG A 194 7.44 11.70 0.23
N PHE A 195 7.30 10.41 0.04
CA PHE A 195 8.35 9.43 0.31
C PHE A 195 8.96 8.86 -0.97
N GLU A 196 10.25 8.52 -0.88
CA GLU A 196 10.97 7.68 -1.84
C GLU A 196 11.77 6.63 -1.06
N GLN A 197 11.29 5.38 -1.08
CA GLN A 197 11.83 4.29 -0.25
C GLN A 197 12.93 3.53 -0.99
N PHE A 198 14.09 3.44 -0.38
CA PHE A 198 15.23 2.63 -0.80
C PHE A 198 15.40 1.38 0.07
N SER A 199 16.45 0.57 -0.18
CA SER A 199 16.69 -0.64 0.64
C SER A 199 16.99 -0.32 2.09
N ASP A 200 17.85 0.67 2.33
CA ASP A 200 18.45 0.92 3.63
C ASP A 200 18.04 2.27 4.23
N TYR A 201 17.39 3.13 3.45
CA TYR A 201 16.98 4.45 3.87
C TYR A 201 15.70 4.91 3.18
N LEU A 202 15.10 5.95 3.73
CA LEU A 202 13.93 6.65 3.20
C LEU A 202 14.31 8.10 2.95
N ASP A 203 14.08 8.60 1.74
CA ASP A 203 14.08 10.03 1.46
C ASP A 203 12.67 10.60 1.61
N VAL A 204 12.59 11.68 2.37
CA VAL A 204 11.39 12.48 2.53
C VAL A 204 11.61 13.82 1.84
N PHE A 205 10.84 14.10 0.82
CA PHE A 205 10.86 15.39 0.13
C PHE A 205 9.80 16.26 0.77
N VAL A 206 10.22 17.35 1.38
CA VAL A 206 9.39 18.24 2.18
C VAL A 206 9.30 19.61 1.54
N GLU A 207 8.10 20.13 1.45
CA GLU A 207 7.80 21.51 1.15
C GLU A 207 7.15 22.13 2.40
N ALA A 208 7.82 23.12 3.01
CA ALA A 208 7.39 23.79 4.23
C ALA A 208 7.04 25.27 3.92
N PHE A 209 5.91 25.75 4.44
CA PHE A 209 5.47 27.13 4.24
C PHE A 209 4.64 27.65 5.42
N ILE A 210 4.73 28.95 5.67
CA ILE A 210 3.92 29.62 6.68
C ILE A 210 2.52 29.83 6.14
N ALA A 211 1.52 29.21 6.79
CA ALA A 211 0.13 29.40 6.44
C ALA A 211 -0.41 30.71 7.04
N ASN A 212 -0.68 31.69 6.19
CA ASN A 212 -1.41 32.90 6.56
C ASN A 212 -2.92 32.65 6.48
N GLN A 213 -3.72 33.26 7.36
CA GLN A 213 -5.18 33.17 7.33
C GLN A 213 -5.82 33.85 6.09
N ALA A 214 -5.07 34.66 5.36
CA ALA A 214 -5.52 35.28 4.13
C ALA A 214 -4.94 34.55 2.91
N GLN A 215 -5.80 34.15 1.98
CA GLN A 215 -5.49 33.57 0.70
C GLN A 215 -4.63 34.52 -0.16
N SER A 216 -3.32 34.52 -0.01
CA SER A 216 -2.46 35.25 -0.95
C SER A 216 -1.58 34.27 -1.73
N ALA A 217 -1.56 34.46 -3.05
CA ALA A 217 -0.91 33.60 -4.04
C ALA A 217 0.64 33.58 -3.98
N ASN A 218 1.26 34.27 -3.04
CA ASN A 218 2.72 34.38 -2.91
C ASN A 218 3.18 33.77 -1.59
N HIS A 219 3.22 32.42 -1.53
CA HIS A 219 3.86 31.72 -0.41
C HIS A 219 5.32 31.45 -0.76
N THR A 220 6.24 31.98 0.04
CA THR A 220 7.63 31.50 0.03
C THR A 220 7.64 30.11 0.65
N SER A 221 7.91 29.08 -0.13
CA SER A 221 8.09 27.72 0.36
C SER A 221 9.57 27.39 0.49
N HIS A 222 9.94 26.71 1.57
CA HIS A 222 11.25 26.09 1.73
C HIS A 222 11.16 24.63 1.36
N VAL A 223 11.94 24.21 0.34
CA VAL A 223 11.94 22.82 -0.16
C VAL A 223 13.25 22.17 0.23
N PHE A 224 13.16 21.00 0.89
CA PHE A 224 14.33 20.23 1.27
C PHE A 224 14.10 18.73 1.21
N ARG A 225 15.19 17.96 1.14
CA ARG A 225 15.21 16.52 1.27
C ARG A 225 15.75 16.11 2.63
N PHE A 226 15.06 15.19 3.28
CA PHE A 226 15.44 14.64 4.58
C PHE A 226 15.57 13.12 4.48
N THR A 227 16.73 12.59 4.86
CA THR A 227 17.01 11.15 4.76
C THR A 227 16.91 10.49 6.12
N ILE A 228 16.19 9.36 6.20
CA ILE A 228 16.00 8.53 7.39
C ILE A 228 16.66 7.17 7.14
N ASP A 229 17.73 6.89 7.87
CA ASP A 229 18.52 5.66 7.82
C ASP A 229 18.52 4.88 9.15
N LYS A 230 17.88 5.43 10.20
CA LYS A 230 17.76 4.82 11.53
C LYS A 230 16.32 4.76 11.98
N THR A 231 16.06 3.89 12.95
CA THR A 231 14.72 3.67 13.49
C THR A 231 14.39 4.52 14.73
N ASP A 232 15.37 5.23 15.29
CA ASP A 232 15.15 6.12 16.44
C ASP A 232 14.85 7.57 15.98
N PRO A 233 13.62 8.08 16.21
CA PRO A 233 13.25 9.44 15.85
C PRO A 233 14.10 10.52 16.54
N ALA A 234 14.62 10.25 17.75
CA ALA A 234 15.40 11.21 18.51
C ALA A 234 16.68 11.65 17.77
N CYS A 235 17.25 10.76 16.93
CA CYS A 235 18.42 11.06 16.11
C CYS A 235 18.21 12.20 15.10
N TYR A 236 16.95 12.50 14.77
CA TYR A 236 16.60 13.43 13.69
C TYR A 236 15.95 14.73 14.14
N GLN A 237 15.49 14.80 15.39
CA GLN A 237 14.68 15.91 15.89
C GLN A 237 15.36 17.27 15.71
N HIS A 238 16.62 17.40 16.11
CA HIS A 238 17.37 18.65 16.01
C HIS A 238 17.56 19.08 14.55
N LYS A 239 18.01 18.16 13.71
CA LYS A 239 18.25 18.41 12.27
C LYS A 239 16.99 18.85 11.54
N LEU A 240 15.84 18.21 11.85
CA LEU A 240 14.57 18.60 11.23
C LEU A 240 14.10 19.98 11.69
N LEU A 241 14.27 20.31 12.98
CA LEU A 241 13.94 21.64 13.48
C LEU A 241 14.76 22.73 12.80
N GLU A 242 16.07 22.52 12.61
CA GLU A 242 16.93 23.48 11.88
C GLU A 242 16.43 23.72 10.45
N GLN A 243 16.05 22.65 9.73
CA GLN A 243 15.49 22.78 8.37
C GLN A 243 14.16 23.53 8.36
N LEU A 244 13.28 23.26 9.33
CA LEU A 244 11.98 23.92 9.43
C LEU A 244 12.10 25.40 9.86
N GLU A 245 13.14 25.77 10.62
CA GLU A 245 13.39 27.14 11.00
C GLU A 245 13.80 28.04 9.84
N GLN A 246 14.41 27.49 8.79
CA GLN A 246 14.73 28.21 7.54
C GLN A 246 13.45 28.60 6.75
N SER A 247 12.29 28.07 7.13
CA SER A 247 10.98 28.42 6.52
C SER A 247 10.34 29.68 7.13
N LYS A 248 11.01 30.33 8.12
CA LYS A 248 10.54 31.57 8.75
C LYS A 248 10.78 32.77 7.86
#